data_0c7a29cfee7e0bf56f2b3fc3a87caede
#
_entry.id   0c7a29cfee7e0bf56f2b3fc3a87caede
#
_cell.length_a   1.000
_cell.length_b   1.000
_cell.length_c   1.000
_cell.angle_alpha   90.00
_cell.angle_beta   90.00
_cell.angle_gamma   90.00
#
_symmetry.space_group_name_H-M   'P 1'
#
loop_
_entity.id
_entity.type
_entity.pdbx_description
1 polymer ?
#
loop_
_entity_poly.entity_id
_entity_poly.type
_entity_poly.pdbx_seq_one_letter_code
_entity_poly.pdbx_strand_id
1 'polypeptide(L)'
;MTDASKGTILYVEDNPDNRNLIRRVLNAEGYAVVEAVHADQAFRKLEAEKVDLILMDINMPDMDGYTLTSRIRKMETYAEIPIVAVTANVMRGDREKSLEAGCDGYIQKPIDIDTLAQQIERFITRRTNV
;
A
#
# COMPACT_ATOMS: atom_id res chain seq x y z
N MET A 1 -7.57 23.21 7.92
CA MET A 1 -7.49 22.74 7.84
C MET A 1 -7.66 21.86 7.75
N THR A 2 -7.62 21.37 7.67
CA THR A 2 -7.71 20.64 7.67
C THR A 2 -7.84 19.78 7.62
N ASP A 3 -7.45 19.58 7.70
CA ASP A 3 -7.65 18.76 8.00
C ASP A 3 -8.35 17.69 7.68
N ALA A 4 -8.78 17.54 7.15
CA ALA A 4 -9.72 16.51 6.71
C ALA A 4 -9.09 15.49 5.82
N SER A 5 -7.99 14.97 6.24
CA SER A 5 -7.36 13.87 5.58
C SER A 5 -8.22 12.63 5.76
N LYS A 6 -8.50 11.92 4.68
CA LYS A 6 -9.24 10.66 4.74
C LYS A 6 -8.37 9.53 5.31
N GLY A 7 -7.08 9.76 5.40
CA GLY A 7 -6.15 8.80 5.92
C GLY A 7 -4.77 8.98 5.29
N THR A 8 -3.80 8.25 5.80
CA THR A 8 -2.43 8.28 5.31
C THR A 8 -2.10 6.95 4.67
N ILE A 9 -1.60 7.01 3.44
CA ILE A 9 -1.24 5.84 2.65
C ILE A 9 0.28 5.78 2.55
N LEU A 10 0.87 4.66 2.92
CA LEU A 10 2.29 4.41 2.65
C LEU A 10 2.39 3.69 1.32
N TYR A 11 3.06 4.29 0.36
CA TYR A 11 3.26 3.68 -0.95
C TYR A 11 4.70 3.24 -1.09
N VAL A 12 4.92 1.94 -1.15
CA VAL A 12 6.26 1.35 -1.31
C VAL A 12 6.46 1.05 -2.79
N GLU A 13 7.29 1.84 -3.45
CA GLU A 13 7.48 1.80 -4.90
C GLU A 13 8.81 2.44 -5.24
N ASP A 14 9.64 1.76 -6.02
CA ASP A 14 10.95 2.29 -6.38
C ASP A 14 10.95 3.22 -7.60
N ASN A 15 9.90 3.17 -8.43
CA ASN A 15 9.82 3.99 -9.63
C ASN A 15 9.30 5.39 -9.30
N PRO A 16 10.09 6.45 -9.56
CA PRO A 16 9.66 7.81 -9.18
C PRO A 16 8.46 8.31 -9.95
N ASP A 17 8.29 7.90 -11.21
CA ASP A 17 7.15 8.34 -11.99
C ASP A 17 5.85 7.74 -11.43
N ASN A 18 5.90 6.47 -11.04
CA ASN A 18 4.74 5.84 -10.42
C ASN A 18 4.43 6.49 -9.08
N ARG A 19 5.45 6.78 -8.28
CA ARG A 19 5.22 7.44 -6.99
C ARG A 19 4.56 8.81 -7.18
N ASN A 20 5.07 9.60 -8.12
CA ASN A 20 4.51 10.93 -8.39
C ASN A 20 3.06 10.84 -8.82
N LEU A 21 2.76 9.95 -9.76
CA LEU A 21 1.41 9.84 -10.28
C LEU A 21 0.42 9.45 -9.18
N ILE A 22 0.73 8.40 -8.45
CA ILE A 22 -0.19 7.88 -7.44
C ILE A 22 -0.34 8.87 -6.29
N ARG A 23 0.76 9.52 -5.88
CA ARG A 23 0.68 10.54 -4.83
C ARG A 23 -0.27 11.66 -5.25
N ARG A 24 -0.15 12.14 -6.48
CA ARG A 24 -0.99 13.24 -6.96
C ARG A 24 -2.45 12.84 -7.03
N VAL A 25 -2.72 11.64 -7.51
CA VAL A 25 -4.09 11.13 -7.60
C VAL A 25 -4.70 11.01 -6.21
N LEU A 26 -3.99 10.42 -5.27
CA LEU A 26 -4.52 10.20 -3.92
C LEU A 26 -4.61 11.49 -3.13
N ASN A 27 -3.66 12.41 -3.28
CA ASN A 27 -3.76 13.72 -2.63
C ASN A 27 -4.99 14.48 -3.11
N ALA A 28 -5.30 14.39 -4.39
CA ALA A 28 -6.47 15.05 -4.95
C ALA A 28 -7.78 14.48 -4.37
N GLU A 29 -7.74 13.23 -3.93
CA GLU A 29 -8.91 12.57 -3.34
C GLU A 29 -8.96 12.70 -1.82
N GLY A 30 -8.03 13.42 -1.22
CA GLY A 30 -8.06 13.69 0.21
C GLY A 30 -7.19 12.81 1.07
N TYR A 31 -6.33 11.99 0.47
CA TYR A 31 -5.40 11.14 1.22
C TYR A 31 -4.03 11.79 1.31
N ALA A 32 -3.38 11.61 2.44
CA ALA A 32 -1.96 11.94 2.57
C ALA A 32 -1.16 10.73 2.10
N VAL A 33 -0.06 10.96 1.39
CA VAL A 33 0.76 9.87 0.87
C VAL A 33 2.18 10.02 1.39
N VAL A 34 2.70 8.94 1.98
CA VAL A 34 4.07 8.82 2.43
C VAL A 34 4.74 7.80 1.52
N GLU A 35 5.94 8.10 1.05
CA GLU A 35 6.62 7.26 0.06
C GLU A 35 7.82 6.54 0.65
N ALA A 36 8.04 5.32 0.19
CA ALA A 36 9.24 4.55 0.53
C ALA A 36 9.73 3.86 -0.72
N VAL A 37 11.06 3.86 -0.92
CA VAL A 37 11.65 3.26 -2.12
C VAL A 37 12.28 1.90 -1.83
N HIS A 38 12.40 1.52 -0.56
CA HIS A 38 12.93 0.22 -0.17
C HIS A 38 12.47 -0.11 1.25
N ALA A 39 12.82 -1.31 1.72
CA ALA A 39 12.33 -1.84 2.97
C ALA A 39 12.67 -0.96 4.17
N ASP A 40 13.92 -0.50 4.25
CA ASP A 40 14.34 0.31 5.39
C ASP A 40 13.52 1.59 5.51
N GLN A 41 13.27 2.24 4.37
CA GLN A 41 12.44 3.44 4.37
C GLN A 41 11.02 3.12 4.79
N ALA A 42 10.49 1.98 4.33
CA ALA A 42 9.13 1.59 4.69
C ALA A 42 9.00 1.46 6.21
N PHE A 43 9.95 0.80 6.88
CA PHE A 43 9.90 0.66 8.32
C PHE A 43 10.06 2.01 9.03
N ARG A 44 10.95 2.86 8.55
CA ARG A 44 11.12 4.20 9.13
C ARG A 44 9.85 5.02 9.03
N LYS A 45 9.17 4.95 7.88
CA LYS A 45 7.93 5.70 7.67
C LYS A 45 6.82 5.15 8.57
N LEU A 46 6.76 3.84 8.74
CA LEU A 46 5.76 3.25 9.64
C LEU A 46 5.97 3.70 11.08
N GLU A 47 7.23 3.87 11.49
CA GLU A 47 7.52 4.34 12.84
C GLU A 47 7.23 5.83 13.01
N ALA A 48 7.47 6.62 11.97
CA ALA A 48 7.36 8.07 12.06
C ALA A 48 5.95 8.59 11.83
N GLU A 49 5.13 7.85 11.09
CA GLU A 49 3.80 8.31 10.66
C GLU A 49 2.75 7.29 11.05
N LYS A 50 1.56 7.78 11.36
CA LYS A 50 0.42 6.88 11.52
C LYS A 50 -0.10 6.55 10.13
N VAL A 51 0.09 5.31 9.71
CA VAL A 51 -0.30 4.84 8.38
C VAL A 51 -1.58 4.03 8.48
N ASP A 52 -2.54 4.33 7.61
CA ASP A 52 -3.84 3.68 7.60
C ASP A 52 -3.94 2.56 6.57
N LEU A 53 -3.08 2.57 5.56
CA LEU A 53 -3.06 1.55 4.52
C LEU A 53 -1.70 1.57 3.85
N ILE A 54 -1.23 0.40 3.44
CA ILE A 54 0.03 0.27 2.69
C ILE A 54 -0.28 -0.22 1.29
N LEU A 55 0.19 0.53 0.27
CA LEU A 55 0.24 0.04 -1.10
C LEU A 55 1.63 -0.52 -1.31
N MET A 56 1.71 -1.81 -1.62
CA MET A 56 2.97 -2.53 -1.71
C MET A 56 3.23 -3.00 -3.13
N ASP A 57 4.21 -2.39 -3.80
CA ASP A 57 4.63 -2.89 -5.11
C ASP A 57 5.36 -4.22 -4.91
N ILE A 58 4.86 -5.24 -5.56
CA ILE A 58 5.43 -6.59 -5.44
C ILE A 58 6.65 -6.77 -6.34
N ASN A 59 6.74 -6.01 -7.41
CA ASN A 59 7.71 -6.25 -8.48
C ASN A 59 8.93 -5.33 -8.42
N MET A 60 9.41 -5.01 -7.22
CA MET A 60 10.62 -4.20 -7.08
C MET A 60 11.87 -5.05 -7.23
N PRO A 61 12.89 -4.57 -7.96
CA PRO A 61 14.07 -5.38 -8.23
C PRO A 61 14.91 -5.73 -6.99
N ASP A 62 14.96 -4.84 -6.00
CA ASP A 62 15.82 -5.03 -4.84
C ASP A 62 15.11 -5.60 -3.63
N MET A 63 13.79 -5.76 -3.71
CA MET A 63 13.01 -6.19 -2.56
C MET A 63 11.77 -6.93 -3.03
N ASP A 64 11.61 -8.13 -2.51
CA ASP A 64 10.38 -8.89 -2.72
C ASP A 64 9.30 -8.33 -1.82
N GLY A 65 8.26 -7.74 -2.43
CA GLY A 65 7.16 -7.16 -1.67
C GLY A 65 6.43 -8.16 -0.80
N TYR A 66 6.40 -9.42 -1.19
CA TYR A 66 5.79 -10.47 -0.36
C TYR A 66 6.59 -10.67 0.94
N THR A 67 7.92 -10.69 0.83
CA THR A 67 8.77 -10.83 2.00
C THR A 67 8.60 -9.64 2.93
N LEU A 68 8.58 -8.43 2.36
CA LEU A 68 8.39 -7.23 3.17
C LEU A 68 7.02 -7.24 3.86
N THR A 69 5.96 -7.61 3.15
CA THR A 69 4.63 -7.73 3.72
C THR A 69 4.62 -8.70 4.90
N SER A 70 5.23 -9.86 4.71
CA SER A 70 5.31 -10.87 5.75
C SER A 70 6.03 -10.35 6.99
N ARG A 71 7.13 -9.61 6.79
CA ARG A 71 7.87 -9.03 7.90
C ARG A 71 7.04 -7.98 8.66
N ILE A 72 6.30 -7.16 7.92
CA ILE A 72 5.44 -6.14 8.55
C ILE A 72 4.34 -6.83 9.37
N ARG A 73 3.74 -7.88 8.84
CA ARG A 73 2.68 -8.60 9.53
C ARG A 73 3.12 -9.25 10.83
N LYS A 74 4.39 -9.61 10.93
CA LYS A 74 4.92 -10.19 12.17
C LYS A 74 5.10 -9.18 13.27
N MET A 75 5.06 -7.90 12.95
CA MET A 75 5.16 -6.85 13.95
C MET A 75 3.76 -6.57 14.49
N GLU A 76 3.57 -6.78 15.78
CA GLU A 76 2.26 -6.67 16.40
C GLU A 76 1.59 -5.32 16.13
N THR A 77 2.39 -4.26 16.15
CA THR A 77 1.89 -2.90 15.91
C THR A 77 1.19 -2.76 14.56
N TYR A 78 1.66 -3.50 13.55
CA TYR A 78 1.16 -3.36 12.18
C TYR A 78 0.40 -4.58 11.69
N ALA A 79 0.04 -5.46 12.61
CA ALA A 79 -0.57 -6.73 12.22
C ALA A 79 -1.91 -6.55 11.51
N GLU A 80 -2.60 -5.44 11.75
CA GLU A 80 -3.94 -5.21 11.20
C GLU A 80 -4.03 -4.08 10.20
N ILE A 81 -2.91 -3.46 9.84
CA ILE A 81 -2.94 -2.42 8.81
C ILE A 81 -3.29 -3.09 7.46
N PRO A 82 -4.26 -2.55 6.72
CA PRO A 82 -4.53 -3.09 5.38
C PRO A 82 -3.31 -2.95 4.49
N ILE A 83 -2.91 -4.04 3.85
CA ILE A 83 -1.82 -4.05 2.89
C ILE A 83 -2.38 -4.53 1.56
N VAL A 84 -2.27 -3.69 0.53
CA VAL A 84 -2.78 -3.99 -0.80
C VAL A 84 -1.58 -4.13 -1.73
N ALA A 85 -1.43 -5.32 -2.30
CA ALA A 85 -0.34 -5.59 -3.23
C ALA A 85 -0.64 -4.93 -4.57
N VAL A 86 0.40 -4.39 -5.21
CA VAL A 86 0.30 -3.86 -6.56
C VAL A 86 1.17 -4.72 -7.45
N THR A 87 0.57 -5.37 -8.44
CA THR A 87 1.28 -6.38 -9.22
C THR A 87 0.88 -6.34 -10.69
N ALA A 88 1.84 -6.65 -11.57
CA ALA A 88 1.59 -6.78 -12.99
C ALA A 88 1.05 -8.16 -13.34
N ASN A 89 1.17 -9.12 -12.45
CA ASN A 89 0.87 -10.53 -12.72
C ASN A 89 -0.18 -11.09 -11.77
N VAL A 90 -1.43 -10.65 -11.90
CA VAL A 90 -2.49 -11.21 -11.05
C VAL A 90 -2.86 -12.63 -11.45
N MET A 91 -2.43 -13.05 -12.63
CA MET A 91 -2.58 -14.43 -13.07
C MET A 91 -1.46 -15.27 -12.47
N ARG A 92 -1.58 -16.58 -12.51
CA ARG A 92 -0.50 -17.52 -12.17
C ARG A 92 -0.10 -17.52 -10.71
N GLY A 93 -1.06 -17.41 -9.82
CA GLY A 93 -0.79 -17.63 -8.42
C GLY A 93 -0.35 -16.41 -7.63
N ASP A 94 -0.21 -15.24 -8.28
CA ASP A 94 0.13 -14.02 -7.54
C ASP A 94 -0.91 -13.69 -6.49
N ARG A 95 -2.17 -13.97 -6.80
CA ARG A 95 -3.25 -13.73 -5.85
C ARG A 95 -3.04 -14.55 -4.58
N GLU A 96 -2.75 -15.85 -4.76
CA GLU A 96 -2.52 -16.74 -3.63
C GLU A 96 -1.28 -16.33 -2.86
N LYS A 97 -0.21 -15.97 -3.55
CA LYS A 97 1.02 -15.52 -2.89
C LYS A 97 0.80 -14.25 -2.09
N SER A 98 0.00 -13.32 -2.62
CA SER A 98 -0.32 -12.09 -1.92
C SER A 98 -1.07 -12.39 -0.62
N LEU A 99 -2.05 -13.26 -0.68
CA LEU A 99 -2.83 -13.63 0.50
C LEU A 99 -1.97 -14.37 1.53
N GLU A 100 -1.12 -15.28 1.07
CA GLU A 100 -0.24 -16.02 1.97
C GLU A 100 0.76 -15.10 2.67
N ALA A 101 1.23 -14.08 2.00
CA ALA A 101 2.16 -13.13 2.60
C ALA A 101 1.46 -12.21 3.60
N GLY A 102 0.15 -12.13 3.57
CA GLY A 102 -0.61 -11.31 4.51
C GLY A 102 -1.25 -10.08 3.91
N CYS A 103 -1.33 -10.00 2.58
CA CYS A 103 -2.03 -8.89 1.93
C CYS A 103 -3.53 -9.05 2.05
N ASP A 104 -4.22 -7.93 2.20
CA ASP A 104 -5.68 -7.91 2.28
C ASP A 104 -6.33 -7.86 0.91
N GLY A 105 -5.58 -7.48 -0.10
CA GLY A 105 -6.08 -7.42 -1.46
C GLY A 105 -4.95 -7.14 -2.43
N TYR A 106 -5.32 -6.94 -3.68
CA TYR A 106 -4.33 -6.62 -4.71
C TYR A 106 -4.94 -5.70 -5.75
N ILE A 107 -4.08 -4.95 -6.42
CA ILE A 107 -4.44 -4.08 -7.53
C ILE A 107 -3.53 -4.43 -8.69
N GLN A 108 -4.13 -4.67 -9.85
CA GLN A 108 -3.38 -5.02 -11.05
C GLN A 108 -2.80 -3.78 -11.71
N LYS A 109 -1.55 -3.89 -12.17
CA LYS A 109 -0.92 -2.85 -12.98
C LYS A 109 -1.38 -3.00 -14.43
N PRO A 110 -1.50 -1.92 -15.17
CA PRO A 110 -1.36 -0.53 -14.73
C PRO A 110 -2.51 -0.13 -13.81
N ILE A 111 -2.21 0.67 -12.80
CA ILE A 111 -3.22 1.09 -11.84
C ILE A 111 -4.26 1.96 -12.55
N ASP A 112 -5.54 1.65 -12.34
CA ASP A 112 -6.63 2.47 -12.86
C ASP A 112 -6.83 3.65 -11.91
N ILE A 113 -6.33 4.81 -12.32
CA ILE A 113 -6.37 6.00 -11.46
C ILE A 113 -7.77 6.50 -11.20
N ASP A 114 -8.73 6.13 -12.05
CA ASP A 114 -10.13 6.56 -11.88
C ASP A 114 -10.83 5.83 -10.74
N THR A 115 -10.37 4.61 -10.41
CA THR A 115 -11.00 3.81 -9.36
C THR A 115 -10.12 3.60 -8.14
N LEU A 116 -8.89 4.07 -8.18
CA LEU A 116 -7.91 3.79 -7.12
C LEU A 116 -8.40 4.24 -5.74
N ALA A 117 -8.87 5.47 -5.64
CA ALA A 117 -9.32 6.01 -4.36
C ALA A 117 -10.49 5.23 -3.79
N GLN A 118 -11.41 4.78 -4.65
CA GLN A 118 -12.54 3.97 -4.21
C GLN A 118 -12.09 2.62 -3.66
N GLN A 119 -11.13 2.02 -4.31
CA GLN A 119 -10.59 0.74 -3.86
C GLN A 119 -9.91 0.89 -2.50
N ILE A 120 -9.12 1.94 -2.34
CA ILE A 120 -8.45 2.22 -1.07
C ILE A 120 -9.47 2.46 0.02
N GLU A 121 -10.50 3.24 -0.27
CA GLU A 121 -11.54 3.54 0.70
C GLU A 121 -12.21 2.26 1.22
N ARG A 122 -12.47 1.31 0.34
CA ARG A 122 -13.07 0.04 0.74
C ARG A 122 -12.22 -0.70 1.77
N PHE A 123 -10.91 -0.73 1.56
CA PHE A 123 -10.02 -1.44 2.48
C PHE A 123 -9.95 -0.75 3.83
N ILE A 124 -9.89 0.57 3.84
CA ILE A 124 -9.85 1.32 5.09
C ILE A 124 -11.18 1.19 5.84
N THR A 125 -12.29 1.28 5.12
CA THR A 125 -13.62 1.15 5.72
C THR A 125 -13.85 -0.23 6.32
N ARG A 126 -13.40 -1.28 5.64
CA ARG A 126 -13.53 -2.65 6.15
C ARG A 126 -12.80 -2.80 7.47
N ARG A 127 -11.62 -2.22 7.59
CA ARG A 127 -10.86 -2.24 8.84
C ARG A 127 -11.63 -1.53 9.95
N THR A 128 -12.22 -0.38 9.62
CA THR A 128 -12.92 0.44 10.60
C THR A 128 -14.21 -0.18 11.08
N ASN A 129 -14.84 -0.99 10.24
CA ASN A 129 -16.16 -1.56 10.51
C ASN A 129 -16.12 -2.93 11.19
N VAL A 130 -15.00 -3.30 11.72
CA VAL A 130 -14.88 -4.58 12.43
C VAL A 130 -15.64 -4.59 13.75
#